data_c3ba3f58f53eff1b0c357834438c6b0a
#
_entry.id   c3ba3f58f53eff1b0c357834438c6b0a
#
_cell.length_a   1.000
_cell.length_b   1.000
_cell.length_c   1.000
_cell.angle_alpha   90.00
_cell.angle_beta   90.00
_cell.angle_gamma   90.00
#
_symmetry.space_group_name_H-M   'P 1'
#
loop_
_entity.id
_entity.type
_entity.pdbx_description
1 polymer ?
#
loop_
_entity_poly.entity_id
_entity_poly.type
_entity_poly.pdbx_seq_one_letter_code
_entity_poly.pdbx_strand_id
1 'polypeptide(L)'
;MNRFLSALTAAARRLLPQVYLTPALRRLLLASAMLAAAITLAGQPAAAQSWDTSHWTASWGAAPAGPPADASPHTFTDQTVRLVVQSSVGGNRVRIRLSNELGSTPLRIGAARIGLRAQGSDVAPGTDRALTFGGRAGVTIPAGAPALSDPVELHLPPLAQVAVSLYLPGAVQAPTLHGQARQTSYVSSTGDHTASASLPVQRTITAWPFLTALEVDGMRGAVVVLGDALTDGARSTSDANRRWTDVLARRLQAERDAGARLGVINRGIAGNRLLADNPANPLAGRSALARFERDVLATSGARQLVLMVGIEDIGNGSAANPVTLDDMVAGYRQLIARARAARIAVIGATLAPFEGAALYSVEKETLRQAVNTWIRSSGEFDAVFDADRVLRDPARPSRLLPAYDSGDHLHPNDRGYQALGEAMPLLDAR
;
A
#
# COMPACT_ATOMS: atom_id res chain seq x y z
N MET A 1 27.17 9.47 -36.02
CA MET A 1 28.52 8.91 -35.91
C MET A 1 29.35 9.16 -37.17
N ASN A 2 28.85 8.92 -38.40
CA ASN A 2 29.63 9.13 -39.65
C ASN A 2 29.97 10.60 -40.01
N ARG A 3 29.22 11.60 -39.56
CA ARG A 3 29.52 13.02 -39.84
C ARG A 3 30.60 13.62 -38.92
N PHE A 4 30.81 13.05 -37.74
CA PHE A 4 31.84 13.49 -36.79
C PHE A 4 33.25 12.97 -37.18
N LEU A 5 33.32 11.76 -37.67
CA LEU A 5 34.57 11.15 -38.17
C LEU A 5 35.10 11.84 -39.45
N SER A 6 34.19 12.31 -40.31
CA SER A 6 34.61 13.06 -41.53
C SER A 6 35.14 14.47 -41.25
N ALA A 7 34.64 15.11 -40.16
CA ALA A 7 35.13 16.45 -39.75
C ALA A 7 36.52 16.40 -39.11
N LEU A 8 36.81 15.36 -38.30
CA LEU A 8 38.15 15.17 -37.69
C LEU A 8 39.23 14.81 -38.71
N THR A 9 38.91 14.05 -39.75
CA THR A 9 39.85 13.75 -40.83
C THR A 9 40.15 14.94 -41.73
N ALA A 10 39.20 15.87 -41.91
CA ALA A 10 39.40 17.09 -42.68
C ALA A 10 40.25 18.14 -41.93
N ALA A 11 40.10 18.23 -40.60
CA ALA A 11 40.88 19.13 -39.75
C ALA A 11 42.36 18.67 -39.63
N ALA A 12 42.59 17.37 -39.51
CA ALA A 12 43.93 16.81 -39.42
C ALA A 12 44.78 17.00 -40.72
N ARG A 13 44.14 17.12 -41.86
CA ARG A 13 44.83 17.36 -43.15
C ARG A 13 45.30 18.81 -43.34
N ARG A 14 44.85 19.79 -42.58
CA ARG A 14 45.17 21.19 -42.72
C ARG A 14 46.32 21.72 -41.83
N LEU A 15 46.78 20.91 -40.86
CA LEU A 15 47.71 21.39 -39.83
C LEU A 15 49.06 20.69 -39.78
N LEU A 16 49.46 19.83 -40.77
CA LEU A 16 50.73 19.19 -40.77
C LEU A 16 51.48 19.56 -42.07
N PRO A 17 52.65 20.26 -41.97
CA PRO A 17 53.58 20.35 -43.11
C PRO A 17 54.08 18.94 -43.43
N GLN A 18 54.43 18.71 -44.69
CA GLN A 18 54.85 17.43 -45.25
C GLN A 18 56.09 16.85 -44.52
N VAL A 19 55.83 16.10 -43.46
CA VAL A 19 56.83 15.25 -42.82
C VAL A 19 56.55 13.82 -43.33
N TYR A 20 57.53 13.26 -44.07
CA TYR A 20 57.50 11.87 -44.52
C TYR A 20 57.65 10.96 -43.34
N LEU A 21 56.51 10.59 -42.76
CA LEU A 21 56.39 9.59 -41.68
C LEU A 21 56.45 8.18 -42.27
N THR A 22 57.39 7.38 -41.79
CA THR A 22 57.44 5.95 -42.18
C THR A 22 56.14 5.22 -41.86
N PRO A 23 55.79 4.17 -42.65
CA PRO A 23 54.56 3.43 -42.44
C PRO A 23 54.39 2.87 -41.00
N ALA A 24 55.52 2.59 -40.33
CA ALA A 24 55.52 2.14 -38.92
C ALA A 24 55.10 3.25 -37.96
N LEU A 25 55.59 4.49 -38.16
CA LEU A 25 55.23 5.64 -37.31
C LEU A 25 53.79 6.07 -37.48
N ARG A 26 53.22 5.95 -38.70
CA ARG A 26 51.76 6.16 -38.94
C ARG A 26 50.90 5.15 -38.23
N ARG A 27 51.32 3.87 -38.19
CA ARG A 27 50.58 2.85 -37.44
C ARG A 27 50.62 3.07 -35.91
N LEU A 28 51.76 3.53 -35.39
CA LEU A 28 51.92 3.85 -33.97
C LEU A 28 51.05 5.05 -33.54
N LEU A 29 51.01 6.11 -34.35
CA LEU A 29 50.19 7.30 -34.08
C LEU A 29 48.69 7.01 -34.19
N LEU A 30 48.26 6.15 -35.10
CA LEU A 30 46.88 5.72 -35.20
C LEU A 30 46.50 4.79 -34.04
N ALA A 31 47.38 3.92 -33.58
CA ALA A 31 47.15 3.06 -32.43
C ALA A 31 47.09 3.88 -31.12
N SER A 32 47.94 4.88 -30.94
CA SER A 32 47.91 5.77 -29.76
C SER A 32 46.68 6.70 -29.77
N ALA A 33 46.23 7.17 -30.92
CA ALA A 33 44.99 7.96 -31.04
C ALA A 33 43.75 7.12 -30.75
N MET A 34 43.71 5.85 -31.18
CA MET A 34 42.63 4.93 -30.84
C MET A 34 42.63 4.50 -29.36
N LEU A 35 43.80 4.34 -28.76
CA LEU A 35 43.94 4.06 -27.33
C LEU A 35 43.51 5.26 -26.48
N ALA A 36 43.86 6.48 -26.86
CA ALA A 36 43.41 7.70 -26.19
C ALA A 36 41.88 7.91 -26.30
N ALA A 37 41.30 7.59 -27.47
CA ALA A 37 39.87 7.65 -27.69
C ALA A 37 39.12 6.56 -26.87
N ALA A 38 39.72 5.38 -26.71
CA ALA A 38 39.15 4.30 -25.88
C ALA A 38 39.19 4.64 -24.39
N ILE A 39 40.24 5.30 -23.90
CA ILE A 39 40.39 5.75 -22.51
C ILE A 39 39.42 6.89 -22.20
N THR A 40 39.11 7.78 -23.12
CA THR A 40 38.13 8.87 -22.94
C THR A 40 36.68 8.36 -22.96
N LEU A 41 36.37 7.24 -23.66
CA LEU A 41 35.06 6.60 -23.60
C LEU A 41 34.87 5.71 -22.35
N ALA A 42 35.96 5.17 -21.78
CA ALA A 42 35.88 4.35 -20.56
C ALA A 42 35.82 5.19 -19.28
N GLY A 43 36.04 6.48 -19.35
CA GLY A 43 36.13 7.41 -18.22
C GLY A 43 34.89 8.32 -18.04
N GLN A 44 33.77 8.09 -18.71
CA GLN A 44 32.54 8.76 -18.29
C GLN A 44 32.10 8.12 -16.97
N PRO A 45 32.15 8.88 -15.85
CA PRO A 45 31.50 8.38 -14.64
C PRO A 45 30.06 8.09 -15.03
N ALA A 46 29.61 6.85 -14.81
CA ALA A 46 28.18 6.57 -14.79
C ALA A 46 27.57 7.71 -13.98
N ALA A 47 26.68 8.50 -14.58
CA ALA A 47 26.04 9.61 -13.88
C ALA A 47 25.55 8.99 -12.57
N ALA A 48 26.16 9.40 -11.45
CA ALA A 48 25.79 8.93 -10.14
C ALA A 48 24.29 9.22 -10.08
N GLN A 49 23.48 8.16 -10.05
CA GLN A 49 22.04 8.33 -9.85
C GLN A 49 21.94 9.13 -8.57
N SER A 50 21.54 10.39 -8.69
CA SER A 50 21.27 11.21 -7.53
C SER A 50 20.20 10.46 -6.75
N TRP A 51 20.54 10.00 -5.54
CA TRP A 51 19.56 9.39 -4.66
C TRP A 51 18.41 10.38 -4.53
N ASP A 52 17.20 9.92 -4.84
CA ASP A 52 16.00 10.73 -4.69
C ASP A 52 15.83 11.04 -3.20
N THR A 53 16.30 12.21 -2.76
CA THR A 53 16.16 12.71 -1.40
C THR A 53 14.77 13.31 -1.16
N SER A 54 13.87 13.24 -2.13
CA SER A 54 12.51 13.72 -1.96
C SER A 54 11.80 12.95 -0.85
N HIS A 55 11.02 13.70 -0.07
CA HIS A 55 10.21 13.12 0.98
C HIS A 55 8.95 12.51 0.35
N TRP A 56 8.61 11.31 0.78
CA TRP A 56 7.46 10.56 0.29
C TRP A 56 6.41 10.41 1.39
N THR A 57 5.15 10.54 0.99
CA THR A 57 3.99 10.29 1.84
C THR A 57 3.15 9.20 1.21
N ALA A 58 2.78 8.21 2.00
CA ALA A 58 1.82 7.21 1.56
C ALA A 58 0.46 7.87 1.34
N SER A 59 -0.14 7.60 0.19
CA SER A 59 -1.45 8.13 -0.22
C SER A 59 -2.54 7.06 -0.22
N TRP A 60 -2.15 5.81 -0.47
CA TRP A 60 -3.01 4.65 -0.34
C TRP A 60 -2.17 3.46 0.12
N GLY A 61 -2.80 2.51 0.81
CA GLY A 61 -2.16 1.27 1.17
C GLY A 61 -3.15 0.19 1.56
N ALA A 62 -2.75 -1.07 1.34
CA ALA A 62 -3.45 -2.26 1.80
C ALA A 62 -2.45 -3.22 2.44
N ALA A 63 -2.89 -3.91 3.50
CA ALA A 63 -2.08 -4.92 4.15
C ALA A 63 -2.18 -6.24 3.39
N PRO A 64 -1.07 -6.84 2.94
CA PRO A 64 -1.11 -8.14 2.27
C PRO A 64 -1.35 -9.27 3.27
N ALA A 65 -2.12 -10.25 2.82
CA ALA A 65 -2.41 -11.51 3.50
C ALA A 65 -2.33 -12.67 2.51
N GLY A 66 -2.52 -13.89 2.96
CA GLY A 66 -2.51 -15.09 2.13
C GLY A 66 -1.39 -16.07 2.48
N PRO A 67 -1.18 -17.11 1.66
CA PRO A 67 -1.90 -17.38 0.42
C PRO A 67 -3.37 -17.79 0.67
N PRO A 68 -4.28 -17.52 -0.28
CA PRO A 68 -5.66 -17.99 -0.18
C PRO A 68 -5.73 -19.52 -0.28
N ALA A 69 -6.68 -20.14 0.44
CA ALA A 69 -6.90 -21.58 0.35
C ALA A 69 -7.39 -22.00 -1.04
N ASP A 70 -8.26 -21.18 -1.68
CA ASP A 70 -8.60 -21.30 -3.09
C ASP A 70 -7.82 -20.26 -3.88
N ALA A 71 -6.88 -20.74 -4.67
CA ALA A 71 -6.03 -19.91 -5.50
C ALA A 71 -6.67 -19.54 -6.85
N SER A 72 -7.71 -20.24 -7.28
CA SER A 72 -8.24 -20.13 -8.66
C SER A 72 -8.68 -18.71 -9.04
N PRO A 73 -9.33 -17.91 -8.17
CA PRO A 73 -9.69 -16.54 -8.52
C PRO A 73 -8.48 -15.60 -8.69
N HIS A 74 -7.32 -16.01 -8.17
CA HIS A 74 -6.09 -15.20 -8.11
C HIS A 74 -4.94 -15.83 -8.89
N THR A 75 -5.27 -16.69 -9.85
CA THR A 75 -4.33 -17.26 -10.83
C THR A 75 -4.46 -16.49 -12.15
N PHE A 76 -3.32 -16.12 -12.72
CA PHE A 76 -3.19 -15.37 -13.96
C PHE A 76 -2.28 -16.13 -14.92
N THR A 77 -2.60 -16.11 -16.21
CA THR A 77 -1.79 -16.76 -17.23
C THR A 77 -1.53 -15.79 -18.36
N ASP A 78 -0.32 -15.22 -18.37
CA ASP A 78 0.10 -14.24 -19.37
C ASP A 78 -0.92 -13.10 -19.56
N GLN A 79 -1.29 -12.44 -18.45
CA GLN A 79 -2.38 -11.46 -18.39
C GLN A 79 -1.96 -10.14 -17.75
N THR A 80 -2.68 -9.08 -18.07
CA THR A 80 -2.59 -7.79 -17.38
C THR A 80 -3.67 -7.70 -16.32
N VAL A 81 -3.26 -7.38 -15.09
CA VAL A 81 -4.16 -7.06 -13.98
C VAL A 81 -4.17 -5.54 -13.78
N ARG A 82 -5.36 -4.93 -13.88
CA ARG A 82 -5.55 -3.49 -13.62
C ARG A 82 -6.26 -3.29 -12.30
N LEU A 83 -5.51 -2.82 -11.32
CA LEU A 83 -5.94 -2.61 -9.95
C LEU A 83 -6.43 -1.17 -9.79
N VAL A 84 -7.60 -1.00 -9.18
CA VAL A 84 -8.17 0.32 -8.90
C VAL A 84 -8.01 0.63 -7.42
N VAL A 85 -7.45 1.81 -7.14
CA VAL A 85 -7.25 2.32 -5.77
C VAL A 85 -7.64 3.79 -5.70
N GLN A 86 -7.91 4.31 -4.49
CA GLN A 86 -8.21 5.72 -4.30
C GLN A 86 -7.13 6.40 -3.47
N SER A 87 -6.55 7.48 -3.99
CA SER A 87 -5.61 8.31 -3.25
C SER A 87 -6.29 9.00 -2.07
N SER A 88 -5.60 9.18 -0.95
CA SER A 88 -6.06 10.03 0.15
C SER A 88 -5.48 11.45 0.06
N VAL A 89 -4.23 11.58 -0.34
CA VAL A 89 -3.54 12.84 -0.61
C VAL A 89 -3.00 12.88 -2.03
N GLY A 90 -2.83 14.06 -2.58
CA GLY A 90 -2.28 14.27 -3.92
C GLY A 90 -0.80 14.62 -3.92
N GLY A 91 -0.19 14.63 -5.09
CA GLY A 91 1.19 15.03 -5.36
C GLY A 91 1.45 15.20 -6.86
N ASN A 92 2.67 15.54 -7.23
CA ASN A 92 3.05 15.70 -8.64
C ASN A 92 3.93 14.55 -9.15
N ARG A 93 4.49 13.76 -8.24
CA ARG A 93 5.23 12.54 -8.53
C ARG A 93 4.65 11.38 -7.73
N VAL A 94 4.59 10.22 -8.34
CA VAL A 94 4.04 9.01 -7.72
C VAL A 94 5.00 7.84 -7.87
N ARG A 95 4.93 6.90 -6.93
CA ARG A 95 5.56 5.59 -7.03
C ARG A 95 4.69 4.55 -6.35
N ILE A 96 4.87 3.28 -6.68
CA ILE A 96 4.12 2.17 -6.08
C ILE A 96 5.05 1.21 -5.35
N ARG A 97 4.49 0.52 -4.35
CA ARG A 97 5.14 -0.62 -3.71
C ARG A 97 4.39 -1.91 -4.09
N LEU A 98 5.15 -2.87 -4.58
CA LEU A 98 4.70 -4.23 -4.82
C LEU A 98 5.27 -5.16 -3.75
N SER A 99 4.63 -6.30 -3.52
CA SER A 99 5.07 -7.28 -2.53
C SER A 99 4.92 -8.71 -3.04
N ASN A 100 5.96 -9.51 -2.83
CA ASN A 100 5.97 -10.96 -2.94
C ASN A 100 6.34 -11.60 -1.58
N GLU A 101 6.03 -10.91 -0.46
CA GLU A 101 6.48 -11.29 0.88
C GLU A 101 5.93 -12.62 1.35
N LEU A 102 4.78 -13.05 0.84
CA LEU A 102 4.16 -14.33 1.18
C LEU A 102 4.35 -15.37 0.06
N GLY A 103 5.10 -15.03 -0.97
CA GLY A 103 5.44 -15.93 -2.08
C GLY A 103 6.63 -16.84 -1.75
N SER A 104 6.59 -18.07 -2.25
CA SER A 104 7.67 -19.04 -2.15
C SER A 104 8.54 -19.10 -3.41
N THR A 105 8.13 -18.46 -4.49
CA THR A 105 8.84 -18.39 -5.78
C THR A 105 9.01 -16.94 -6.24
N PRO A 106 10.01 -16.64 -7.08
CA PRO A 106 10.16 -15.30 -7.64
C PRO A 106 8.93 -14.88 -8.44
N LEU A 107 8.47 -13.65 -8.26
CA LEU A 107 7.38 -13.02 -9.01
C LEU A 107 7.95 -12.14 -10.12
N ARG A 108 7.61 -12.44 -11.37
CA ARG A 108 7.97 -11.58 -12.50
C ARG A 108 6.84 -10.62 -12.85
N ILE A 109 7.14 -9.33 -12.86
CA ILE A 109 6.33 -8.27 -13.45
C ILE A 109 6.98 -7.87 -14.76
N GLY A 110 6.31 -8.12 -15.88
CA GLY A 110 6.86 -7.85 -17.23
C GLY A 110 6.81 -6.38 -17.60
N ALA A 111 5.72 -5.70 -17.22
CA ALA A 111 5.52 -4.27 -17.38
C ALA A 111 4.60 -3.74 -16.28
N ALA A 112 4.73 -2.47 -15.94
CA ALA A 112 3.84 -1.79 -15.00
C ALA A 112 3.54 -0.37 -15.48
N ARG A 113 2.28 0.07 -15.31
CA ARG A 113 1.85 1.43 -15.64
C ARG A 113 0.88 1.97 -14.62
N ILE A 114 0.76 3.28 -14.53
CA ILE A 114 -0.14 3.99 -13.63
C ILE A 114 -0.81 5.14 -14.37
N GLY A 115 -2.09 5.41 -14.06
CA GLY A 115 -2.81 6.56 -14.59
C GLY A 115 -4.06 6.86 -13.77
N LEU A 116 -4.68 8.00 -14.00
CA LEU A 116 -5.96 8.32 -13.40
C LEU A 116 -7.04 7.43 -14.03
N ARG A 117 -7.93 6.87 -13.20
CA ARG A 117 -9.08 6.11 -13.70
C ARG A 117 -10.11 7.06 -14.28
N ALA A 118 -10.64 6.77 -15.46
CA ALA A 118 -11.80 7.46 -16.04
C ALA A 118 -13.10 6.79 -15.56
N GLN A 119 -13.43 5.63 -16.12
CA GLN A 119 -14.57 4.81 -15.71
C GLN A 119 -14.25 3.32 -15.95
N GLY A 120 -14.93 2.43 -15.23
CA GLY A 120 -14.69 1.00 -15.39
C GLY A 120 -13.20 0.67 -15.29
N SER A 121 -12.65 0.04 -16.33
CA SER A 121 -11.22 -0.26 -16.46
C SER A 121 -10.41 0.82 -17.20
N ASP A 122 -11.03 1.93 -17.62
CA ASP A 122 -10.40 2.89 -18.52
C ASP A 122 -9.47 3.84 -17.77
N VAL A 123 -8.36 4.18 -18.42
CA VAL A 123 -7.40 5.19 -17.98
C VAL A 123 -7.71 6.52 -18.67
N ALA A 124 -7.73 7.59 -17.90
CA ALA A 124 -7.99 8.93 -18.41
C ALA A 124 -6.92 9.37 -19.42
N PRO A 125 -7.31 9.94 -20.56
CA PRO A 125 -6.37 10.36 -21.61
C PRO A 125 -5.27 11.28 -21.07
N GLY A 126 -4.04 11.06 -21.52
CA GLY A 126 -2.88 11.88 -21.16
C GLY A 126 -2.29 11.63 -19.75
N THR A 127 -2.90 10.76 -18.94
CA THR A 127 -2.44 10.48 -17.57
C THR A 127 -1.62 9.20 -17.43
N ASP A 128 -1.63 8.34 -18.43
CA ASP A 128 -0.92 7.06 -18.39
C ASP A 128 0.61 7.26 -18.36
N ARG A 129 1.27 6.61 -17.41
CA ARG A 129 2.74 6.65 -17.22
C ARG A 129 3.30 5.24 -17.08
N ALA A 130 4.39 4.96 -17.80
CA ALA A 130 5.16 3.73 -17.58
C ALA A 130 5.91 3.83 -16.25
N LEU A 131 5.84 2.78 -15.45
CA LEU A 131 6.65 2.63 -14.24
C LEU A 131 7.91 1.83 -14.55
N THR A 132 9.00 2.17 -13.90
CA THR A 132 10.26 1.43 -13.97
C THR A 132 10.71 0.98 -12.58
N PHE A 133 11.68 0.08 -12.55
CA PHE A 133 12.29 -0.46 -11.33
C PHE A 133 13.81 -0.46 -11.53
N GLY A 134 14.49 0.53 -10.96
CA GLY A 134 15.91 0.77 -11.24
C GLY A 134 16.17 1.03 -12.71
N GLY A 135 15.31 1.82 -13.38
CA GLY A 135 15.38 2.16 -14.80
C GLY A 135 14.92 1.07 -15.77
N ARG A 136 14.45 -0.10 -15.28
CA ARG A 136 13.97 -1.22 -16.11
C ARG A 136 12.43 -1.25 -16.13
N ALA A 137 11.84 -1.55 -17.28
CA ALA A 137 10.39 -1.61 -17.46
C ALA A 137 9.71 -2.74 -16.65
N GLY A 138 10.44 -3.78 -16.32
CA GLY A 138 9.96 -4.91 -15.51
C GLY A 138 10.87 -5.22 -14.34
N VAL A 139 10.38 -6.07 -13.44
CA VAL A 139 11.13 -6.51 -12.25
C VAL A 139 10.82 -7.98 -11.95
N THR A 140 11.83 -8.69 -11.45
CA THR A 140 11.63 -9.99 -10.79
C THR A 140 11.80 -9.79 -9.29
N ILE A 141 10.72 -9.96 -8.55
CA ILE A 141 10.69 -9.78 -7.09
C ILE A 141 10.98 -11.13 -6.45
N PRO A 142 12.08 -11.30 -5.70
CA PRO A 142 12.38 -12.55 -5.02
C PRO A 142 11.23 -12.99 -4.08
N ALA A 143 11.18 -14.28 -3.78
CA ALA A 143 10.32 -14.81 -2.72
C ALA A 143 10.62 -14.10 -1.40
N GLY A 144 9.59 -13.74 -0.64
CA GLY A 144 9.73 -13.06 0.65
C GLY A 144 10.07 -11.57 0.59
N ALA A 145 10.14 -10.94 -0.61
CA ALA A 145 10.61 -9.57 -0.76
C ALA A 145 9.53 -8.61 -1.29
N PRO A 146 9.59 -7.30 -0.92
CA PRO A 146 8.90 -6.22 -1.62
C PRO A 146 9.74 -5.64 -2.76
N ALA A 147 9.11 -4.81 -3.60
CA ALA A 147 9.77 -3.96 -4.59
C ALA A 147 9.13 -2.57 -4.60
N LEU A 148 9.95 -1.55 -4.86
CA LEU A 148 9.52 -0.17 -5.01
C LEU A 148 9.79 0.25 -6.45
N SER A 149 8.81 0.90 -7.10
CA SER A 149 9.03 1.48 -8.43
C SER A 149 9.87 2.76 -8.33
N ASP A 150 10.51 3.11 -9.43
CA ASP A 150 11.06 4.46 -9.61
C ASP A 150 9.89 5.47 -9.62
N PRO A 151 10.14 6.72 -9.18
CA PRO A 151 9.13 7.76 -9.25
C PRO A 151 8.85 8.20 -10.68
N VAL A 152 7.60 8.58 -10.94
CA VAL A 152 7.17 9.12 -12.25
C VAL A 152 6.34 10.38 -12.07
N GLU A 153 6.52 11.33 -13.00
CA GLU A 153 5.74 12.57 -13.06
C GLU A 153 4.28 12.25 -13.42
N LEU A 154 3.39 12.44 -12.46
CA LEU A 154 1.95 12.31 -12.61
C LEU A 154 1.28 13.23 -11.58
N HIS A 155 0.60 14.26 -12.05
CA HIS A 155 -0.23 15.07 -11.18
C HIS A 155 -1.41 14.24 -10.68
N LEU A 156 -1.37 13.90 -9.40
CA LEU A 156 -2.39 13.11 -8.72
C LEU A 156 -3.20 14.03 -7.79
N PRO A 157 -4.47 14.32 -8.10
CA PRO A 157 -5.35 15.00 -7.17
C PRO A 157 -5.60 14.17 -5.91
N PRO A 158 -5.86 14.80 -4.74
CA PRO A 158 -6.36 14.06 -3.58
C PRO A 158 -7.72 13.43 -3.90
N LEU A 159 -7.99 12.26 -3.29
CA LEU A 159 -9.22 11.48 -3.45
C LEU A 159 -9.49 10.99 -4.89
N ALA A 160 -8.50 11.07 -5.78
CA ALA A 160 -8.62 10.56 -7.14
C ALA A 160 -8.56 9.03 -7.18
N GLN A 161 -9.30 8.43 -8.11
CA GLN A 161 -9.15 7.01 -8.42
C GLN A 161 -7.99 6.81 -9.40
N VAL A 162 -7.18 5.81 -9.11
CA VAL A 162 -5.95 5.46 -9.84
C VAL A 162 -6.07 4.04 -10.36
N ALA A 163 -5.68 3.82 -11.60
CA ALA A 163 -5.53 2.52 -12.22
C ALA A 163 -4.05 2.15 -12.27
N VAL A 164 -3.67 1.05 -11.62
CA VAL A 164 -2.32 0.47 -11.67
C VAL A 164 -2.40 -0.82 -12.48
N SER A 165 -1.72 -0.87 -13.62
CA SER A 165 -1.70 -2.02 -14.52
C SER A 165 -0.39 -2.78 -14.37
N LEU A 166 -0.48 -4.09 -14.13
CA LEU A 166 0.66 -4.99 -13.98
C LEU A 166 0.53 -6.13 -14.99
N TYR A 167 1.49 -6.30 -15.87
CA TYR A 167 1.57 -7.45 -16.75
C TYR A 167 2.31 -8.59 -16.05
N LEU A 168 1.66 -9.75 -15.99
CA LEU A 168 2.12 -10.97 -15.34
C LEU A 168 2.41 -12.01 -16.42
N PRO A 169 3.67 -12.12 -16.91
CA PRO A 169 4.03 -13.08 -17.94
C PRO A 169 4.05 -14.50 -17.41
N GLY A 170 3.51 -15.45 -18.21
CA GLY A 170 3.40 -16.86 -17.85
C GLY A 170 2.32 -17.13 -16.80
N ALA A 171 2.40 -18.28 -16.15
CA ALA A 171 1.46 -18.69 -15.11
C ALA A 171 1.90 -18.11 -13.75
N VAL A 172 1.05 -17.30 -13.12
CA VAL A 172 1.29 -16.66 -11.84
C VAL A 172 0.11 -16.92 -10.91
N GLN A 173 0.38 -17.51 -9.76
CA GLN A 173 -0.56 -17.57 -8.65
C GLN A 173 -0.21 -16.44 -7.67
N ALA A 174 -1.20 -15.69 -7.17
CA ALA A 174 -0.95 -14.62 -6.22
C ALA A 174 -0.97 -15.13 -4.77
N PRO A 175 0.18 -15.42 -4.16
CA PRO A 175 0.27 -15.81 -2.76
C PRO A 175 0.19 -14.61 -1.82
N THR A 176 0.52 -13.43 -2.32
CA THR A 176 0.52 -12.15 -1.61
C THR A 176 -0.58 -11.26 -2.17
N LEU A 177 -1.65 -11.04 -1.42
CA LEU A 177 -2.77 -10.22 -1.87
C LEU A 177 -3.53 -9.63 -0.68
N HIS A 178 -4.29 -8.57 -0.93
CA HIS A 178 -5.35 -8.13 -0.03
C HIS A 178 -6.70 -8.64 -0.55
N GLY A 179 -7.34 -9.53 0.21
CA GLY A 179 -8.47 -10.34 -0.28
C GLY A 179 -9.81 -9.60 -0.34
N GLN A 180 -10.02 -8.56 0.49
CA GLN A 180 -11.29 -7.83 0.59
C GLN A 180 -11.15 -6.37 0.16
N ALA A 181 -10.79 -6.16 -1.10
CA ALA A 181 -10.57 -4.82 -1.65
C ALA A 181 -11.80 -3.91 -1.60
N ARG A 182 -13.02 -4.46 -1.59
CA ARG A 182 -14.28 -3.68 -1.75
C ARG A 182 -14.23 -2.71 -2.93
N GLN A 183 -13.40 -3.04 -3.91
CA GLN A 183 -13.16 -2.29 -5.12
C GLN A 183 -12.98 -3.27 -6.27
N THR A 184 -13.69 -3.05 -7.36
CA THR A 184 -13.54 -3.84 -8.58
C THR A 184 -12.22 -3.52 -9.25
N SER A 185 -11.46 -4.57 -9.54
CA SER A 185 -10.26 -4.57 -10.36
C SER A 185 -10.45 -5.52 -11.54
N TYR A 186 -9.63 -5.40 -12.57
CA TYR A 186 -9.88 -6.01 -13.87
C TYR A 186 -8.73 -6.89 -14.30
N VAL A 187 -9.04 -8.03 -14.91
CA VAL A 187 -8.07 -8.95 -15.53
C VAL A 187 -8.34 -8.99 -17.03
N SER A 188 -7.30 -8.76 -17.82
CA SER A 188 -7.40 -8.73 -19.29
C SER A 188 -7.53 -10.13 -19.91
N SER A 189 -7.85 -10.18 -21.20
CA SER A 189 -7.45 -11.30 -22.05
C SER A 189 -5.92 -11.49 -22.02
N THR A 190 -5.45 -12.61 -22.59
CA THR A 190 -4.01 -12.94 -22.66
C THR A 190 -3.20 -11.81 -23.32
N GLY A 191 -2.04 -11.47 -22.73
CA GLY A 191 -1.07 -10.54 -23.26
C GLY A 191 -0.82 -9.31 -22.38
N ASP A 192 0.18 -8.52 -22.80
CA ASP A 192 0.48 -7.23 -22.20
C ASP A 192 -0.46 -6.15 -22.75
N HIS A 193 -1.41 -5.77 -21.93
CA HIS A 193 -2.37 -4.69 -22.18
C HIS A 193 -2.16 -3.50 -21.22
N THR A 194 -0.98 -3.40 -20.59
CA THR A 194 -0.72 -2.33 -19.62
C THR A 194 -0.88 -0.94 -20.22
N ALA A 195 -0.47 -0.74 -21.49
CA ALA A 195 -0.55 0.53 -22.21
C ALA A 195 -1.95 0.82 -22.83
N SER A 196 -2.88 -0.13 -22.77
CA SER A 196 -4.22 0.05 -23.34
C SER A 196 -5.03 1.04 -22.51
N ALA A 197 -5.55 2.11 -23.11
CA ALA A 197 -6.44 3.05 -22.41
C ALA A 197 -7.69 2.32 -21.89
N SER A 198 -8.32 1.50 -22.73
CA SER A 198 -9.41 0.58 -22.36
C SER A 198 -8.88 -0.85 -22.33
N LEU A 199 -9.04 -1.52 -21.20
CA LEU A 199 -8.53 -2.89 -21.03
C LEU A 199 -9.48 -3.88 -21.70
N PRO A 200 -8.98 -4.87 -22.50
CA PRO A 200 -9.83 -5.98 -22.98
C PRO A 200 -10.14 -6.93 -21.80
N VAL A 201 -11.16 -6.58 -21.04
CA VAL A 201 -11.50 -7.26 -19.78
C VAL A 201 -12.04 -8.67 -20.05
N GLN A 202 -11.39 -9.68 -19.47
CA GLN A 202 -11.88 -11.05 -19.45
C GLN A 202 -12.71 -11.36 -18.19
N ARG A 203 -12.28 -10.83 -17.03
CA ARG A 203 -12.97 -11.02 -15.76
C ARG A 203 -12.64 -9.89 -14.78
N THR A 204 -13.39 -9.83 -13.69
CA THR A 204 -13.15 -8.92 -12.58
C THR A 204 -12.73 -9.67 -11.33
N ILE A 205 -12.03 -8.97 -10.44
CA ILE A 205 -11.66 -9.44 -9.10
C ILE A 205 -11.94 -8.34 -8.07
N THR A 206 -12.16 -8.74 -6.82
CA THR A 206 -12.36 -7.83 -5.69
C THR A 206 -11.21 -7.93 -4.67
N ALA A 207 -10.01 -8.14 -5.18
CA ALA A 207 -8.77 -8.24 -4.41
C ALA A 207 -7.69 -7.35 -5.03
N TRP A 208 -6.67 -7.02 -4.26
CA TRP A 208 -5.45 -6.35 -4.73
C TRP A 208 -4.25 -7.30 -4.63
N PRO A 209 -3.97 -8.11 -5.67
CA PRO A 209 -2.74 -8.89 -5.74
C PRO A 209 -1.52 -7.99 -5.87
N PHE A 210 -0.48 -8.29 -5.08
CA PHE A 210 0.86 -7.70 -5.10
C PHE A 210 0.97 -6.21 -4.75
N LEU A 211 -0.02 -5.37 -5.07
CA LEU A 211 0.02 -3.92 -4.81
C LEU A 211 -0.25 -3.63 -3.33
N THR A 212 0.68 -2.94 -2.65
CA THR A 212 0.58 -2.68 -1.20
C THR A 212 0.63 -1.21 -0.83
N ALA A 213 1.15 -0.33 -1.69
CA ALA A 213 1.10 1.11 -1.47
C ALA A 213 1.16 1.92 -2.76
N LEU A 214 0.54 3.10 -2.70
CA LEU A 214 0.73 4.23 -3.60
C LEU A 214 1.30 5.37 -2.77
N GLU A 215 2.42 5.92 -3.20
CA GLU A 215 3.10 7.02 -2.51
C GLU A 215 3.20 8.23 -3.44
N VAL A 216 3.12 9.41 -2.83
CA VAL A 216 3.24 10.70 -3.51
C VAL A 216 4.39 11.51 -2.92
N ASP A 217 4.95 12.42 -3.70
CA ASP A 217 5.96 13.36 -3.21
C ASP A 217 5.37 14.35 -2.20
N GLY A 218 6.16 14.74 -1.21
CA GLY A 218 5.83 15.73 -0.18
C GLY A 218 5.93 15.21 1.25
N MET A 219 6.04 16.15 2.21
CA MET A 219 6.25 15.90 3.66
C MET A 219 4.97 15.98 4.48
N ARG A 220 3.81 15.60 3.95
CA ARG A 220 2.53 15.82 4.64
C ARG A 220 2.32 14.91 5.87
N GLY A 221 2.97 13.77 5.91
CA GLY A 221 2.71 12.75 6.92
C GLY A 221 1.48 11.91 6.61
N ALA A 222 1.33 10.80 7.35
CA ALA A 222 0.23 9.85 7.17
C ALA A 222 -0.30 9.35 8.52
N VAL A 223 -1.61 9.12 8.57
CA VAL A 223 -2.30 8.34 9.60
C VAL A 223 -2.38 6.90 9.11
N VAL A 224 -1.74 5.99 9.81
CA VAL A 224 -1.82 4.55 9.53
C VAL A 224 -2.87 3.93 10.45
N VAL A 225 -3.79 3.18 9.88
CA VAL A 225 -4.82 2.46 10.66
C VAL A 225 -4.53 0.97 10.63
N LEU A 226 -4.05 0.43 11.73
CA LEU A 226 -3.82 -1.00 11.93
C LEU A 226 -5.06 -1.62 12.56
N GLY A 227 -5.74 -2.52 11.84
CA GLY A 227 -7.02 -3.01 12.28
C GLY A 227 -7.45 -4.33 11.67
N ASP A 228 -8.67 -4.70 12.01
CA ASP A 228 -9.38 -5.90 11.56
C ASP A 228 -10.45 -5.56 10.49
N ALA A 229 -11.55 -6.31 10.47
CA ALA A 229 -12.63 -6.17 9.51
C ALA A 229 -13.30 -4.79 9.51
N LEU A 230 -13.40 -4.11 10.68
CA LEU A 230 -13.97 -2.77 10.75
C LEU A 230 -13.08 -1.76 10.01
N THR A 231 -11.79 -1.90 10.13
CA THR A 231 -10.82 -1.06 9.41
C THR A 231 -10.79 -1.41 7.92
N ASP A 232 -10.79 -2.69 7.58
CA ASP A 232 -10.84 -3.20 6.21
C ASP A 232 -12.10 -2.73 5.46
N GLY A 233 -13.19 -2.48 6.19
CA GLY A 233 -14.45 -1.98 5.67
C GLY A 233 -15.40 -3.09 5.25
N ALA A 234 -15.41 -4.20 5.99
CA ALA A 234 -16.35 -5.30 5.79
C ALA A 234 -17.80 -4.78 5.74
N ARG A 235 -18.61 -5.27 4.79
CA ARG A 235 -20.00 -4.83 4.54
C ARG A 235 -20.19 -3.41 4.01
N SER A 236 -19.12 -2.60 3.81
CA SER A 236 -19.28 -1.33 3.11
C SER A 236 -19.65 -1.57 1.64
N THR A 237 -20.35 -0.61 1.05
CA THR A 237 -20.75 -0.69 -0.37
C THR A 237 -19.51 -0.74 -1.27
N SER A 238 -19.42 -1.80 -2.09
CA SER A 238 -18.33 -1.98 -3.04
C SER A 238 -18.29 -0.84 -4.07
N ASP A 239 -17.09 -0.48 -4.52
CA ASP A 239 -16.80 0.59 -5.50
C ASP A 239 -17.20 2.00 -5.05
N ALA A 240 -17.72 2.16 -3.82
CA ALA A 240 -18.24 3.44 -3.32
C ALA A 240 -17.26 4.20 -2.39
N ASN A 241 -16.15 3.56 -2.00
CA ASN A 241 -15.16 4.14 -1.06
C ASN A 241 -15.85 4.72 0.19
N ARG A 242 -16.57 3.85 0.92
CA ARG A 242 -17.35 4.20 2.11
C ARG A 242 -16.85 3.58 3.41
N ARG A 243 -15.61 3.09 3.43
CA ARG A 243 -14.93 2.72 4.68
C ARG A 243 -14.81 3.95 5.58
N TRP A 244 -14.78 3.77 6.87
CA TRP A 244 -14.57 4.91 7.77
C TRP A 244 -13.23 5.64 7.49
N THR A 245 -12.21 4.91 7.01
CA THR A 245 -10.93 5.48 6.58
C THR A 245 -11.06 6.36 5.33
N ASP A 246 -11.98 6.03 4.40
CA ASP A 246 -12.28 6.87 3.24
C ASP A 246 -13.04 8.14 3.66
N VAL A 247 -13.92 8.04 4.67
CA VAL A 247 -14.59 9.21 5.28
C VAL A 247 -13.58 10.12 5.94
N LEU A 248 -12.66 9.54 6.75
CA LEU A 248 -11.57 10.28 7.37
C LEU A 248 -10.69 10.99 6.33
N ALA A 249 -10.34 10.30 5.23
CA ALA A 249 -9.56 10.90 4.15
C ALA A 249 -10.28 12.13 3.56
N ARG A 250 -11.58 12.04 3.27
CA ARG A 250 -12.37 13.19 2.77
C ARG A 250 -12.37 14.34 3.79
N ARG A 251 -12.54 14.03 5.08
CA ARG A 251 -12.56 15.03 6.16
C ARG A 251 -11.23 15.74 6.27
N LEU A 252 -10.10 15.01 6.25
CA LEU A 252 -8.75 15.61 6.31
C LEU A 252 -8.47 16.48 5.07
N GLN A 253 -8.95 16.11 3.89
CA GLN A 253 -8.79 16.96 2.69
C GLN A 253 -9.63 18.25 2.72
N ALA A 254 -10.70 18.28 3.51
CA ALA A 254 -11.53 19.46 3.71
C ALA A 254 -10.92 20.46 4.72
N GLU A 255 -9.87 20.06 5.48
CA GLU A 255 -9.18 20.95 6.42
C GLU A 255 -8.58 22.17 5.71
N ARG A 256 -8.71 23.35 6.34
CA ARG A 256 -8.18 24.60 5.80
C ARG A 256 -6.66 24.66 5.85
N ASP A 257 -6.07 24.12 6.92
CA ASP A 257 -4.62 24.01 7.05
C ASP A 257 -4.09 22.86 6.19
N ALA A 258 -3.24 23.21 5.25
CA ALA A 258 -2.58 22.21 4.40
C ALA A 258 -1.70 21.22 5.19
N GLY A 259 -1.16 21.63 6.35
CA GLY A 259 -0.39 20.77 7.25
C GLY A 259 -1.22 19.69 7.91
N ALA A 260 -2.52 19.93 8.11
CA ALA A 260 -3.46 18.95 8.66
C ALA A 260 -3.94 17.91 7.63
N ARG A 261 -3.64 18.08 6.34
CA ARG A 261 -4.06 17.17 5.25
C ARG A 261 -3.13 15.96 5.17
N LEU A 262 -3.27 15.06 6.12
CA LEU A 262 -2.49 13.83 6.20
C LEU A 262 -2.99 12.77 5.20
N GLY A 263 -2.08 11.90 4.77
CA GLY A 263 -2.45 10.64 4.10
C GLY A 263 -3.20 9.72 5.07
N VAL A 264 -4.16 8.94 4.57
CA VAL A 264 -4.86 7.92 5.36
C VAL A 264 -4.57 6.57 4.76
N ILE A 265 -3.94 5.70 5.55
CA ILE A 265 -3.46 4.38 5.11
C ILE A 265 -4.20 3.30 5.86
N ASN A 266 -5.05 2.61 5.14
CA ASN A 266 -5.82 1.49 5.66
C ASN A 266 -4.94 0.22 5.67
N ARG A 267 -4.65 -0.29 6.87
CA ARG A 267 -3.97 -1.57 7.12
C ARG A 267 -4.90 -2.55 7.84
N GLY A 268 -6.20 -2.45 7.60
CA GLY A 268 -7.18 -3.44 8.04
C GLY A 268 -7.04 -4.74 7.27
N ILE A 269 -7.34 -5.84 7.94
CA ILE A 269 -7.50 -7.17 7.35
C ILE A 269 -8.68 -7.84 8.06
N ALA A 270 -9.70 -8.26 7.32
CA ALA A 270 -10.85 -8.96 7.90
C ALA A 270 -10.42 -10.26 8.60
N GLY A 271 -10.89 -10.47 9.84
CA GLY A 271 -10.50 -11.61 10.66
C GLY A 271 -9.16 -11.50 11.37
N ASN A 272 -8.48 -10.34 11.28
CA ASN A 272 -7.15 -10.15 11.85
C ASN A 272 -7.18 -10.08 13.39
N ARG A 273 -6.19 -10.69 14.01
CA ARG A 273 -6.00 -10.72 15.46
C ARG A 273 -4.84 -9.82 15.88
N LEU A 274 -4.90 -9.37 17.13
CA LEU A 274 -3.81 -8.64 17.77
C LEU A 274 -2.61 -9.55 18.06
N LEU A 275 -2.87 -10.70 18.72
CA LEU A 275 -1.87 -11.51 19.41
C LEU A 275 -1.29 -12.62 18.54
N ALA A 276 -2.13 -13.34 17.79
CA ALA A 276 -1.74 -14.54 17.09
C ALA A 276 -2.27 -14.61 15.66
N ASP A 277 -1.54 -15.30 14.79
CA ASP A 277 -1.99 -15.62 13.44
C ASP A 277 -3.25 -16.54 13.51
N ASN A 278 -4.03 -16.55 12.43
CA ASN A 278 -5.13 -17.49 12.28
C ASN A 278 -4.76 -18.53 11.21
N PRO A 279 -4.18 -19.69 11.58
CA PRO A 279 -3.72 -20.69 10.61
C PRO A 279 -4.89 -21.33 9.82
N ALA A 280 -6.10 -21.32 10.35
CA ALA A 280 -7.27 -21.82 9.65
C ALA A 280 -7.78 -20.86 8.55
N ASN A 281 -7.37 -19.59 8.61
CA ASN A 281 -7.73 -18.56 7.62
C ASN A 281 -6.50 -17.70 7.29
N PRO A 282 -5.61 -18.11 6.38
CA PRO A 282 -4.43 -17.33 5.99
C PRO A 282 -4.75 -15.93 5.45
N LEU A 283 -5.96 -15.72 4.90
CA LEU A 283 -6.41 -14.40 4.45
C LEU A 283 -6.72 -13.43 5.60
N ALA A 284 -6.83 -13.90 6.84
CA ALA A 284 -6.84 -13.04 8.02
C ALA A 284 -5.46 -12.43 8.32
N GLY A 285 -4.44 -12.83 7.58
CA GLY A 285 -3.08 -12.32 7.67
C GLY A 285 -2.36 -12.70 8.96
N ARG A 286 -1.13 -12.23 9.08
CA ARG A 286 -0.36 -12.33 10.31
C ARG A 286 -0.95 -11.41 11.38
N SER A 287 -0.73 -11.74 12.65
CA SER A 287 -1.20 -10.91 13.77
C SER A 287 -0.68 -9.47 13.68
N ALA A 288 -1.41 -8.52 14.26
CA ALA A 288 -0.99 -7.12 14.28
C ALA A 288 0.41 -6.97 14.88
N LEU A 289 0.74 -7.76 15.92
CA LEU A 289 2.08 -7.82 16.49
C LEU A 289 3.15 -8.23 15.48
N ALA A 290 2.86 -9.22 14.63
CA ALA A 290 3.83 -9.77 13.68
C ALA A 290 4.00 -8.93 12.41
N ARG A 291 2.96 -8.18 12.00
CA ARG A 291 2.97 -7.37 10.75
C ARG A 291 3.27 -5.88 10.97
N PHE A 292 3.56 -5.49 12.20
CA PHE A 292 3.68 -4.07 12.59
C PHE A 292 4.78 -3.32 11.83
N GLU A 293 5.99 -3.90 11.72
CA GLU A 293 7.09 -3.28 10.98
C GLU A 293 6.72 -3.05 9.53
N ARG A 294 6.17 -4.06 8.88
CA ARG A 294 5.77 -4.00 7.47
C ARG A 294 4.66 -2.98 7.21
N ASP A 295 3.61 -3.01 8.04
CA ASP A 295 2.37 -2.29 7.77
C ASP A 295 2.37 -0.87 8.37
N VAL A 296 3.14 -0.63 9.43
CA VAL A 296 3.22 0.67 10.10
C VAL A 296 4.56 1.34 9.86
N LEU A 297 5.67 0.74 10.33
CA LEU A 297 6.97 1.40 10.30
C LEU A 297 7.53 1.61 8.88
N ALA A 298 7.25 0.70 7.96
CA ALA A 298 7.64 0.81 6.56
C ALA A 298 6.69 1.70 5.72
N THR A 299 5.64 2.30 6.33
CA THR A 299 4.75 3.23 5.63
C THR A 299 5.37 4.62 5.56
N SER A 300 5.57 5.10 4.33
CA SER A 300 6.19 6.41 4.08
C SER A 300 5.39 7.54 4.72
N GLY A 301 6.06 8.32 5.57
CA GLY A 301 5.46 9.47 6.24
C GLY A 301 4.56 9.11 7.42
N ALA A 302 4.57 7.90 7.96
CA ALA A 302 3.78 7.53 9.14
C ALA A 302 4.10 8.45 10.33
N ARG A 303 3.07 9.14 10.85
CA ARG A 303 3.16 10.04 12.02
C ARG A 303 2.16 9.69 13.11
N GLN A 304 1.03 9.13 12.73
CA GLN A 304 -0.03 8.74 13.65
C GLN A 304 -0.45 7.30 13.34
N LEU A 305 -0.71 6.54 14.37
CA LEU A 305 -1.20 5.17 14.31
C LEU A 305 -2.54 5.09 15.03
N VAL A 306 -3.55 4.55 14.36
CA VAL A 306 -4.80 4.13 15.01
C VAL A 306 -4.74 2.62 15.20
N LEU A 307 -4.89 2.15 16.44
CA LEU A 307 -5.01 0.73 16.77
C LEU A 307 -6.48 0.37 16.95
N MET A 308 -7.07 -0.33 15.98
CA MET A 308 -8.47 -0.80 15.99
C MET A 308 -8.52 -2.31 15.67
N VAL A 309 -8.03 -3.14 16.59
CA VAL A 309 -7.90 -4.59 16.44
C VAL A 309 -8.07 -5.27 17.79
N GLY A 310 -8.63 -6.48 17.83
CA GLY A 310 -8.74 -7.28 19.07
C GLY A 310 -10.06 -8.00 19.25
N ILE A 311 -11.11 -7.64 18.53
CA ILE A 311 -12.41 -8.34 18.63
C ILE A 311 -12.31 -9.80 18.18
N GLU A 312 -11.44 -10.10 17.20
CA GLU A 312 -11.21 -11.45 16.70
C GLU A 312 -10.39 -12.32 17.66
N ASP A 313 -9.54 -11.72 18.50
CA ASP A 313 -8.87 -12.42 19.59
C ASP A 313 -9.89 -12.87 20.63
N ILE A 314 -10.76 -11.96 21.06
CA ILE A 314 -11.83 -12.21 22.03
C ILE A 314 -12.83 -13.21 21.45
N GLY A 315 -13.32 -12.96 20.23
CA GLY A 315 -14.38 -13.74 19.59
C GLY A 315 -13.97 -15.18 19.29
N ASN A 316 -12.72 -15.42 18.95
CA ASN A 316 -12.19 -16.74 18.63
C ASN A 316 -11.41 -17.39 19.80
N GLY A 317 -11.33 -16.75 20.96
CA GLY A 317 -10.82 -17.38 22.18
C GLY A 317 -11.64 -18.63 22.53
N SER A 318 -10.98 -19.73 22.88
CA SER A 318 -11.62 -20.99 23.29
C SER A 318 -11.50 -21.21 24.79
N ALA A 319 -12.37 -22.06 25.36
CA ALA A 319 -12.26 -22.44 26.76
C ALA A 319 -10.93 -23.14 27.10
N ALA A 320 -10.33 -23.82 26.12
CA ALA A 320 -9.02 -24.48 26.29
C ALA A 320 -7.84 -23.50 26.21
N ASN A 321 -8.02 -22.36 25.54
CA ASN A 321 -7.00 -21.30 25.42
C ASN A 321 -7.70 -19.93 25.42
N PRO A 322 -8.17 -19.49 26.60
CA PRO A 322 -8.87 -18.21 26.71
C PRO A 322 -7.88 -17.05 26.59
N VAL A 323 -8.27 -16.05 25.83
CA VAL A 323 -7.57 -14.77 25.79
C VAL A 323 -7.95 -13.98 27.04
N THR A 324 -6.97 -13.41 27.73
CA THR A 324 -7.18 -12.63 28.95
C THR A 324 -7.02 -11.12 28.70
N LEU A 325 -7.49 -10.30 29.65
CA LEU A 325 -7.25 -8.86 29.62
C LEU A 325 -5.72 -8.55 29.62
N ASP A 326 -4.97 -9.28 30.43
CA ASP A 326 -3.52 -9.07 30.55
C ASP A 326 -2.78 -9.38 29.22
N ASP A 327 -3.20 -10.42 28.49
CA ASP A 327 -2.66 -10.73 27.16
C ASP A 327 -2.93 -9.59 26.18
N MET A 328 -4.18 -9.09 26.15
CA MET A 328 -4.57 -7.98 25.27
C MET A 328 -3.79 -6.71 25.60
N VAL A 329 -3.71 -6.36 26.87
CA VAL A 329 -2.95 -5.18 27.35
C VAL A 329 -1.47 -5.31 27.00
N ALA A 330 -0.87 -6.49 27.23
CA ALA A 330 0.52 -6.74 26.87
C ALA A 330 0.75 -6.55 25.35
N GLY A 331 -0.15 -7.08 24.53
CA GLY A 331 -0.10 -6.91 23.08
C GLY A 331 -0.17 -5.45 22.64
N TYR A 332 -1.12 -4.67 23.16
CA TYR A 332 -1.23 -3.24 22.86
C TYR A 332 0.02 -2.48 23.29
N ARG A 333 0.55 -2.73 24.50
CA ARG A 333 1.77 -2.10 25.02
C ARG A 333 2.97 -2.34 24.12
N GLN A 334 3.12 -3.54 23.54
CA GLN A 334 4.18 -3.82 22.57
C GLN A 334 4.05 -2.92 21.32
N LEU A 335 2.85 -2.78 20.78
CA LEU A 335 2.62 -1.92 19.61
C LEU A 335 2.85 -0.43 19.94
N ILE A 336 2.38 0.03 21.10
CA ILE A 336 2.58 1.41 21.58
C ILE A 336 4.09 1.70 21.74
N ALA A 337 4.83 0.81 22.39
CA ALA A 337 6.27 1.00 22.61
C ALA A 337 7.04 1.10 21.27
N ARG A 338 6.72 0.21 20.32
CA ARG A 338 7.36 0.19 18.99
C ARG A 338 6.99 1.44 18.16
N ALA A 339 5.73 1.88 18.21
CA ALA A 339 5.29 3.12 17.56
C ALA A 339 6.02 4.35 18.13
N ARG A 340 6.09 4.46 19.45
CA ARG A 340 6.77 5.57 20.13
C ARG A 340 8.27 5.59 19.86
N ALA A 341 8.93 4.43 19.80
CA ALA A 341 10.33 4.34 19.40
C ALA A 341 10.58 4.92 17.99
N ALA A 342 9.58 4.83 17.10
CA ALA A 342 9.58 5.44 15.77
C ALA A 342 8.99 6.87 15.73
N ARG A 343 8.69 7.48 16.88
CA ARG A 343 8.06 8.82 17.01
C ARG A 343 6.68 8.90 16.32
N ILE A 344 5.92 7.83 16.36
CA ILE A 344 4.56 7.75 15.85
C ILE A 344 3.61 7.87 17.04
N ALA A 345 2.72 8.88 17.01
CA ALA A 345 1.68 9.05 18.03
C ALA A 345 0.61 7.94 17.87
N VAL A 346 0.08 7.44 19.00
CA VAL A 346 -0.82 6.29 19.02
C VAL A 346 -2.20 6.66 19.53
N ILE A 347 -3.21 6.40 18.71
CA ILE A 347 -4.63 6.57 19.05
C ILE A 347 -5.20 5.16 19.29
N GLY A 348 -5.67 4.91 20.50
CA GLY A 348 -6.35 3.66 20.85
C GLY A 348 -7.83 3.73 20.50
N ALA A 349 -8.32 2.80 19.67
CA ALA A 349 -9.74 2.68 19.38
C ALA A 349 -10.39 1.61 20.25
N THR A 350 -11.54 1.93 20.86
CA THR A 350 -12.33 0.95 21.60
C THR A 350 -12.97 -0.05 20.66
N LEU A 351 -13.11 -1.29 21.12
CA LEU A 351 -13.73 -2.39 20.38
C LEU A 351 -15.24 -2.19 20.29
N ALA A 352 -15.80 -2.27 19.10
CA ALA A 352 -17.23 -2.11 18.84
C ALA A 352 -18.07 -3.20 19.53
N PRO A 353 -19.36 -2.93 19.86
CA PRO A 353 -20.25 -3.93 20.40
C PRO A 353 -20.59 -5.01 19.36
N PHE A 354 -20.90 -6.24 19.83
CA PHE A 354 -21.10 -7.38 18.92
C PHE A 354 -22.16 -8.38 19.42
N GLU A 355 -23.05 -7.97 20.35
CA GLU A 355 -24.12 -8.84 20.79
C GLU A 355 -25.09 -9.18 19.64
N GLY A 356 -25.30 -10.46 19.43
CA GLY A 356 -26.05 -11.01 18.31
C GLY A 356 -25.19 -11.63 17.24
N ALA A 357 -23.88 -11.28 17.19
CA ALA A 357 -22.93 -11.90 16.27
C ALA A 357 -22.64 -13.37 16.67
N ALA A 358 -22.23 -14.18 15.68
CA ALA A 358 -21.90 -15.59 15.91
C ALA A 358 -20.74 -15.81 16.91
N LEU A 359 -19.86 -14.81 17.06
CA LEU A 359 -18.73 -14.84 17.99
C LEU A 359 -19.10 -14.47 19.43
N TYR A 360 -20.30 -14.00 19.68
CA TYR A 360 -20.73 -13.43 20.97
C TYR A 360 -20.89 -14.47 22.05
N SER A 361 -20.49 -14.13 23.28
CA SER A 361 -20.96 -14.66 24.54
C SER A 361 -20.90 -13.60 25.62
N VAL A 362 -21.54 -13.82 26.77
CA VAL A 362 -21.54 -12.89 27.90
C VAL A 362 -20.13 -12.69 28.47
N GLU A 363 -19.35 -13.77 28.54
CA GLU A 363 -17.98 -13.75 29.02
C GLU A 363 -17.08 -12.93 28.08
N LYS A 364 -17.27 -13.09 26.77
CA LYS A 364 -16.52 -12.32 25.74
C LYS A 364 -16.89 -10.84 25.76
N GLU A 365 -18.16 -10.52 26.00
CA GLU A 365 -18.59 -9.14 26.21
C GLU A 365 -17.96 -8.53 27.47
N THR A 366 -17.89 -9.30 28.56
CA THR A 366 -17.22 -8.85 29.79
C THR A 366 -15.74 -8.52 29.52
N LEU A 367 -15.04 -9.35 28.76
CA LEU A 367 -13.65 -9.10 28.38
C LEU A 367 -13.55 -7.86 27.46
N ARG A 368 -14.43 -7.72 26.45
CA ARG A 368 -14.47 -6.55 25.57
C ARG A 368 -14.63 -5.25 26.38
N GLN A 369 -15.55 -5.24 27.36
CA GLN A 369 -15.76 -4.08 28.22
C GLN A 369 -14.54 -3.78 29.10
N ALA A 370 -13.86 -4.81 29.61
CA ALA A 370 -12.62 -4.64 30.37
C ALA A 370 -11.50 -4.03 29.50
N VAL A 371 -11.32 -4.51 28.27
CA VAL A 371 -10.37 -3.95 27.31
C VAL A 371 -10.73 -2.51 26.98
N ASN A 372 -11.99 -2.21 26.69
CA ASN A 372 -12.45 -0.85 26.39
C ASN A 372 -12.25 0.11 27.58
N THR A 373 -12.47 -0.38 28.80
CA THR A 373 -12.19 0.40 30.02
C THR A 373 -10.72 0.74 30.11
N TRP A 374 -9.84 -0.23 29.89
CA TRP A 374 -8.40 0.02 29.87
C TRP A 374 -7.99 1.02 28.78
N ILE A 375 -8.51 0.87 27.54
CA ILE A 375 -8.22 1.81 26.46
C ILE A 375 -8.60 3.24 26.83
N ARG A 376 -9.78 3.43 27.48
CA ARG A 376 -10.28 4.74 27.87
C ARG A 376 -9.51 5.39 29.04
N SER A 377 -9.04 4.60 30.01
CA SER A 377 -8.59 5.12 31.30
C SER A 377 -7.12 4.88 31.62
N SER A 378 -6.38 4.09 30.83
CA SER A 378 -4.97 3.78 31.13
C SER A 378 -4.02 4.97 31.01
N GLY A 379 -4.36 5.97 30.18
CA GLY A 379 -3.45 7.06 29.84
C GLY A 379 -2.26 6.64 28.97
N GLU A 380 -2.27 5.41 28.44
CA GLU A 380 -1.17 4.87 27.63
C GLU A 380 -1.26 5.26 26.15
N PHE A 381 -2.37 5.82 25.69
CA PHE A 381 -2.55 6.33 24.32
C PHE A 381 -2.44 7.85 24.30
N ASP A 382 -1.98 8.40 23.17
CA ASP A 382 -1.91 9.84 22.96
C ASP A 382 -3.30 10.46 22.75
N ALA A 383 -4.25 9.67 22.25
CA ALA A 383 -5.68 9.95 22.23
C ALA A 383 -6.50 8.66 22.23
N VAL A 384 -7.80 8.77 22.52
CA VAL A 384 -8.75 7.67 22.49
C VAL A 384 -9.81 7.93 21.44
N PHE A 385 -9.99 6.99 20.52
CA PHE A 385 -11.10 6.92 19.59
C PHE A 385 -12.18 5.99 20.14
N ASP A 386 -13.25 6.56 20.72
CA ASP A 386 -14.31 5.77 21.35
C ASP A 386 -15.31 5.22 20.32
N ALA A 387 -14.86 4.29 19.49
CA ALA A 387 -15.65 3.65 18.45
C ALA A 387 -16.85 2.85 19.03
N ASP A 388 -16.69 2.27 20.20
CA ASP A 388 -17.80 1.63 20.93
C ASP A 388 -18.95 2.62 21.20
N ARG A 389 -18.62 3.81 21.71
CA ARG A 389 -19.63 4.84 22.00
C ARG A 389 -20.32 5.37 20.73
N VAL A 390 -19.58 5.45 19.63
CA VAL A 390 -20.11 5.89 18.33
C VAL A 390 -21.12 4.89 17.77
N LEU A 391 -20.82 3.59 17.87
CA LEU A 391 -21.57 2.54 17.20
C LEU A 391 -22.66 1.87 18.04
N ARG A 392 -22.58 1.94 19.37
CA ARG A 392 -23.48 1.20 20.25
C ARG A 392 -24.91 1.77 20.27
N ASP A 393 -25.87 0.91 20.49
CA ASP A 393 -27.21 1.30 20.86
C ASP A 393 -27.22 1.87 22.30
N PRO A 394 -27.63 3.14 22.52
CA PRO A 394 -27.69 3.70 23.87
C PRO A 394 -28.60 2.93 24.83
N ALA A 395 -29.68 2.29 24.31
CA ALA A 395 -30.60 1.50 25.12
C ALA A 395 -30.05 0.09 25.43
N ARG A 396 -29.12 -0.40 24.60
CA ARG A 396 -28.51 -1.75 24.75
C ARG A 396 -27.03 -1.71 24.33
N PRO A 397 -26.13 -1.21 25.19
CA PRO A 397 -24.74 -0.89 24.82
C PRO A 397 -23.87 -2.05 24.33
N SER A 398 -24.31 -3.30 24.53
CA SER A 398 -23.67 -4.50 23.99
C SER A 398 -23.94 -4.74 22.49
N ARG A 399 -24.92 -3.99 21.89
CA ARG A 399 -25.32 -4.08 20.49
C ARG A 399 -24.91 -2.89 19.67
N LEU A 400 -24.72 -3.13 18.38
CA LEU A 400 -24.69 -2.06 17.37
C LEU A 400 -26.06 -1.34 17.35
N LEU A 401 -26.03 -0.02 17.17
CA LEU A 401 -27.25 0.73 16.91
C LEU A 401 -27.91 0.15 15.64
N PRO A 402 -29.21 -0.18 15.66
CA PRO A 402 -29.88 -0.82 14.51
C PRO A 402 -29.71 -0.07 13.18
N ALA A 403 -29.63 1.28 13.21
CA ALA A 403 -29.40 2.08 12.04
C ALA A 403 -27.97 1.93 11.45
N TYR A 404 -27.02 1.40 12.22
CA TYR A 404 -25.62 1.21 11.85
C TYR A 404 -25.26 -0.24 11.56
N ASP A 405 -26.10 -1.19 11.97
CA ASP A 405 -25.88 -2.63 11.81
C ASP A 405 -26.05 -3.04 10.33
N SER A 406 -25.13 -3.84 9.81
CA SER A 406 -25.25 -4.45 8.48
C SER A 406 -26.18 -5.68 8.44
N GLY A 407 -26.66 -6.13 9.60
CA GLY A 407 -27.49 -7.31 9.79
C GLY A 407 -26.75 -8.55 10.27
N ASP A 408 -25.43 -8.48 10.45
CA ASP A 408 -24.64 -9.57 11.03
C ASP A 408 -24.21 -9.30 12.49
N HIS A 409 -24.63 -8.17 13.03
CA HIS A 409 -24.42 -7.72 14.41
C HIS A 409 -22.95 -7.58 14.85
N LEU A 410 -22.04 -7.57 13.87
CA LEU A 410 -20.59 -7.41 14.06
C LEU A 410 -20.03 -6.22 13.26
N HIS A 411 -20.50 -6.06 12.02
CA HIS A 411 -19.97 -5.05 11.11
C HIS A 411 -20.97 -3.92 10.88
N PRO A 412 -20.49 -2.67 10.88
CA PRO A 412 -21.31 -1.53 10.49
C PRO A 412 -21.71 -1.57 9.00
N ASN A 413 -22.84 -0.94 8.69
CA ASN A 413 -23.19 -0.54 7.33
C ASN A 413 -22.52 0.81 6.98
N ASP A 414 -22.77 1.35 5.78
CA ASP A 414 -22.19 2.62 5.33
C ASP A 414 -22.48 3.81 6.26
N ARG A 415 -23.65 3.82 6.95
CA ARG A 415 -23.98 4.89 7.91
C ARG A 415 -23.12 4.77 9.17
N GLY A 416 -22.89 3.58 9.66
CA GLY A 416 -22.00 3.34 10.80
C GLY A 416 -20.55 3.69 10.46
N TYR A 417 -20.10 3.37 9.26
CA TYR A 417 -18.78 3.79 8.78
C TYR A 417 -18.64 5.29 8.62
N GLN A 418 -19.69 5.97 8.16
CA GLN A 418 -19.73 7.43 8.10
C GLN A 418 -19.58 8.03 9.52
N ALA A 419 -20.36 7.55 10.47
CA ALA A 419 -20.29 8.01 11.87
C ALA A 419 -18.90 7.81 12.49
N LEU A 420 -18.24 6.66 12.23
CA LEU A 420 -16.87 6.41 12.68
C LEU A 420 -15.87 7.40 12.08
N GLY A 421 -15.88 7.60 10.76
CA GLY A 421 -14.95 8.50 10.10
C GLY A 421 -15.12 9.97 10.52
N GLU A 422 -16.34 10.39 10.83
CA GLU A 422 -16.64 11.73 11.35
C GLU A 422 -16.19 11.91 12.81
N ALA A 423 -16.30 10.87 13.63
CA ALA A 423 -15.99 10.92 15.06
C ALA A 423 -14.51 10.68 15.40
N MET A 424 -13.69 10.19 14.45
CA MET A 424 -12.28 9.90 14.70
C MET A 424 -11.55 11.17 15.15
N PRO A 425 -10.88 11.18 16.32
CA PRO A 425 -10.15 12.36 16.81
C PRO A 425 -8.96 12.69 15.91
N LEU A 426 -8.75 13.95 15.63
CA LEU A 426 -7.55 14.43 14.95
C LEU A 426 -6.54 14.88 15.99
N LEU A 427 -5.30 14.40 15.91
CA LEU A 427 -4.19 14.92 16.67
C LEU A 427 -3.57 16.09 15.89
N ASP A 428 -3.21 17.15 16.59
CA ASP A 428 -2.46 18.24 15.98
C ASP A 428 -1.17 17.70 15.35
N ALA A 429 -0.86 18.16 14.15
CA ALA A 429 0.41 17.85 13.51
C ALA A 429 1.52 18.58 14.26
N ARG A 430 2.13 17.90 15.25
CA ARG A 430 3.33 18.38 15.94
C ARG A 430 4.60 17.98 15.21
#